data_f13782930295f316f809c8ad7738fb65
#
_entry.id   f13782930295f316f809c8ad7738fb65
#
_cell.length_a   1.000
_cell.length_b   1.000
_cell.length_c   1.000
_cell.angle_alpha   90.00
_cell.angle_beta   90.00
_cell.angle_gamma   90.00
#
_symmetry.space_group_name_H-M   'P 1'
#
loop_
_entity.id
_entity.type
_entity.pdbx_description
1 polymer ?
#
loop_
_entity_poly.entity_id
_entity_poly.type
_entity_poly.pdbx_seq_one_letter_code
_entity_poly.pdbx_strand_id
1 'polypeptide(L)' 'MVATESVKQAIKKIIDGEDKSNPLSDQAIVEILAKNDGIQIARRTVAKYREMLGILASSKRKKLF' A
#
# COMPACT_ATOMS: atom_id res chain seq x y z
N MET A 1 16.09 8.61 -7.76
CA MET A 1 14.73 9.14 -7.55
C MET A 1 13.71 8.14 -8.03
N VAL A 2 12.69 7.87 -7.22
CA VAL A 2 11.65 6.91 -7.60
C VAL A 2 10.48 7.66 -8.23
N ALA A 3 10.06 7.22 -9.43
CA ALA A 3 8.94 7.85 -10.11
C ALA A 3 7.62 7.53 -9.41
N THR A 4 6.68 8.46 -9.43
CA THR A 4 5.36 8.30 -8.82
C THR A 4 4.66 7.03 -9.31
N GLU A 5 4.74 6.77 -10.62
CA GLU A 5 4.12 5.59 -11.20
C GLU A 5 4.72 4.29 -10.63
N SER A 6 6.03 4.25 -10.43
CA SER A 6 6.69 3.09 -9.85
C SER A 6 6.20 2.84 -8.42
N VAL A 7 6.05 3.90 -7.63
CA VAL A 7 5.55 3.80 -6.26
C VAL A 7 4.11 3.31 -6.26
N LYS A 8 3.26 3.87 -7.12
CA LYS A 8 1.86 3.43 -7.23
C LYS A 8 1.77 1.95 -7.59
N GLN A 9 2.55 1.51 -8.56
CA GLN A 9 2.54 0.11 -8.98
C GLN A 9 3.01 -0.81 -7.87
N ALA A 10 4.04 -0.39 -7.11
CA ALA A 10 4.53 -1.17 -5.98
C ALA A 10 3.45 -1.31 -4.91
N ILE A 11 2.74 -0.23 -4.58
CA ILE A 11 1.66 -0.25 -3.61
C ILE A 11 0.54 -1.16 -4.09
N LYS A 12 0.14 -1.05 -5.34
CA LYS A 12 -0.92 -1.88 -5.89
C LYS A 12 -0.55 -3.36 -5.84
N LYS A 13 0.69 -3.69 -6.19
CA LYS A 13 1.18 -5.07 -6.17
C LYS A 13 1.15 -5.64 -4.76
N ILE A 14 1.57 -4.85 -3.76
CA ILE A 14 1.56 -5.28 -2.37
C ILE A 14 0.12 -5.57 -1.92
N ILE A 15 -0.81 -4.67 -2.24
CA ILE A 15 -2.20 -4.81 -1.84
C ILE A 15 -2.87 -5.98 -2.56
N ASP A 16 -2.56 -6.19 -3.84
CA ASP A 16 -3.10 -7.31 -4.60
C ASP A 16 -2.69 -8.65 -4.01
N GLY A 17 -1.53 -8.70 -3.36
CA GLY A 17 -1.03 -9.91 -2.73
C GLY A 17 -1.43 -10.07 -1.27
N GLU A 18 -2.15 -9.12 -0.68
CA GLU A 18 -2.52 -9.19 0.74
C GLU A 18 -3.62 -10.20 1.00
N ASP A 19 -3.68 -10.67 2.25
CA ASP A 19 -4.76 -11.54 2.73
C ASP A 19 -6.03 -10.70 2.90
N LYS A 20 -7.11 -11.08 2.23
CA LYS A 20 -8.36 -10.33 2.28
C LYS A 20 -8.96 -10.25 3.68
N SER A 21 -8.69 -11.25 4.52
CA SER A 21 -9.19 -11.25 5.90
C SER A 21 -8.27 -10.46 6.83
N ASN A 22 -7.06 -10.12 6.38
CA ASN A 22 -6.08 -9.38 7.15
C ASN A 22 -5.36 -8.36 6.26
N PRO A 23 -6.09 -7.33 5.78
CA PRO A 23 -5.50 -6.36 4.86
C PRO A 23 -4.39 -5.54 5.52
N LEU A 24 -3.40 -5.18 4.71
CA LEU A 24 -2.25 -4.41 5.18
C LEU A 24 -2.64 -2.96 5.45
N SER A 25 -2.17 -2.43 6.57
CA SER A 25 -2.33 -1.03 6.88
C SER A 25 -1.35 -0.19 6.06
N ASP A 26 -1.57 1.12 6.02
CA ASP A 26 -0.64 2.01 5.32
C ASP A 26 0.76 1.92 5.93
N GLN A 27 0.84 1.76 7.26
CA GLN A 27 2.13 1.60 7.94
C GLN A 27 2.82 0.31 7.50
N ALA A 28 2.07 -0.78 7.40
CA ALA A 28 2.64 -2.05 6.93
C ALA A 28 3.15 -1.92 5.49
N ILE A 29 2.43 -1.20 4.65
CA ILE A 29 2.86 -0.95 3.27
C ILE A 29 4.16 -0.16 3.23
N VAL A 30 4.28 0.87 4.08
CA VAL A 30 5.52 1.65 4.22
C VAL A 30 6.70 0.72 4.51
N GLU A 31 6.53 -0.18 5.48
CA GLU A 31 7.59 -1.10 5.89
C GLU A 31 7.95 -2.06 4.77
N ILE A 32 6.97 -2.59 4.07
CA ILE A 32 7.22 -3.52 2.95
C ILE A 32 7.95 -2.81 1.82
N LEU A 33 7.53 -1.58 1.48
CA LEU A 33 8.20 -0.79 0.44
C LEU A 33 9.67 -0.56 0.79
N ALA A 34 9.94 -0.21 2.04
CA ALA A 34 11.31 0.05 2.47
C ALA A 34 12.16 -1.23 2.43
N LYS A 35 11.57 -2.35 2.86
CA LYS A 35 12.28 -3.62 2.97
C LYS A 35 12.49 -4.29 1.61
N ASN A 36 11.46 -4.35 0.78
CA ASN A 36 11.51 -5.11 -0.46
C ASN A 36 11.95 -4.28 -1.66
N ASP A 37 11.52 -3.04 -1.73
CA ASP A 37 11.77 -2.18 -2.90
C ASP A 37 12.73 -1.03 -2.62
N GLY A 38 13.16 -0.88 -1.37
CA GLY A 38 14.06 0.21 -0.99
C GLY A 38 13.41 1.59 -1.10
N ILE A 39 12.09 1.64 -1.15
CA ILE A 39 11.34 2.89 -1.27
C ILE A 39 11.00 3.41 0.12
N GLN A 40 11.49 4.60 0.45
CA GLN A 40 11.21 5.22 1.75
C GLN A 40 10.30 6.42 1.58
N ILE A 41 9.04 6.25 1.97
CA ILE A 41 8.03 7.30 1.91
C ILE A 41 7.22 7.31 3.21
N ALA A 42 6.57 8.43 3.50
CA ALA A 42 5.76 8.57 4.69
C ALA A 42 4.44 7.80 4.54
N ARG A 43 3.86 7.41 5.68
CA ARG A 43 2.57 6.72 5.70
C ARG A 43 1.49 7.53 4.99
N ARG A 44 1.46 8.86 5.20
CA ARG A 44 0.47 9.73 4.55
C ARG A 44 0.64 9.72 3.03
N THR A 45 1.87 9.55 2.55
CA THR A 45 2.14 9.47 1.11
C THR A 45 1.58 8.16 0.55
N VAL A 46 1.73 7.07 1.30
CA VAL A 46 1.12 5.78 0.92
C VAL A 46 -0.40 5.93 0.82
N ALA A 47 -1.01 6.56 1.82
CA ALA A 47 -2.46 6.78 1.82
C ALA A 47 -2.89 7.60 0.61
N LYS A 48 -2.14 8.64 0.27
CA LYS A 48 -2.45 9.49 -0.88
C LYS A 48 -2.41 8.69 -2.18
N TYR A 49 -1.36 7.90 -2.38
CA TYR A 49 -1.24 7.10 -3.59
C TYR A 49 -2.29 6.00 -3.65
N ARG A 50 -2.61 5.40 -2.50
CA ARG A 50 -3.67 4.40 -2.41
C ARG A 50 -5.01 5.00 -2.85
N GLU A 51 -5.32 6.21 -2.39
CA GLU A 51 -6.55 6.90 -2.80
C GLU A 51 -6.56 7.21 -4.29
N MET A 52 -5.40 7.62 -4.83
CA MET A 52 -5.28 7.88 -6.27
C MET A 52 -5.53 6.63 -7.10
N LEU A 53 -5.24 5.46 -6.55
CA LEU A 53 -5.49 4.19 -7.20
C LEU A 53 -6.92 3.69 -7.00
N GLY A 54 -7.71 4.39 -6.19
CA GLY A 54 -9.07 3.98 -5.89
C GLY A 54 -9.16 2.83 -4.90
N ILE A 55 -8.12 2.63 -4.11
CA ILE A 55 -8.05 1.54 -3.13
C ILE A 55 -8.49 2.04 -1.76
N LEU A 56 -9.42 1.34 -1.13
CA LEU A 56 -9.96 1.71 0.17
C LEU A 56 -8.94 1.45 1.28
N ALA A 57 -9.14 2.12 2.43
CA ALA A 57 -8.33 1.90 3.62
C ALA A 57 -8.47 0.45 4.10
N SER A 58 -7.46 -0.02 4.87
CA SER A 58 -7.46 -1.42 5.33
C SER A 58 -8.73 -1.79 6.08
N SER A 59 -9.25 -0.89 6.92
CA SER A 59 -10.48 -1.15 7.66
C SER A 59 -11.68 -1.30 6.74
N LYS A 60 -11.64 -0.72 5.56
CA LYS A 60 -12.71 -0.81 4.57
C LYS A 60 -12.54 -2.01 3.63
N ARG A 61 -11.32 -2.53 3.52
CA ARG A 61 -11.04 -3.66 2.64
C ARG A 61 -11.24 -5.01 3.32
N LYS A 62 -11.30 -5.02 4.64
CA LYS A 62 -11.38 -6.27 5.39
C LYS A 62 -12.68 -7.02 5.11
N LYS A 63 -12.55 -8.30 4.78
CA LYS A 63 -13.70 -9.20 4.64
C LYS A 63 -13.98 -9.84 5.98
N LEU A 64 -15.24 -9.85 6.39
CA LEU A 64 -15.63 -10.38 7.68
C LEU A 64 -16.08 -11.85 7.63
N PHE A 65 -15.88 -12.49 6.49
CA PHE A 65 -16.27 -13.89 6.32
C PHE A 65 -15.47 -14.57 5.25
#